data_e7fd95826d268bea645a50fb88efa751
#
_entry.id   e7fd95826d268bea645a50fb88efa751
#
_cell.length_a   1.000
_cell.length_b   1.000
_cell.length_c   1.000
_cell.angle_alpha   90.00
_cell.angle_beta   90.00
_cell.angle_gamma   90.00
#
_symmetry.space_group_name_H-M   'P 1'
#
loop_
_entity.id
_entity.type
_entity.pdbx_description
1 polymer ?
#
loop_
_entity_poly.entity_id
_entity_poly.type
_entity_poly.pdbx_seq_one_letter_code
_entity_poly.pdbx_strand_id
1 'polypeptide(L)'
;MKVIFDNIEKELKEYRFYIVLLFAIVYCLISLVNHYNFRTYAFDLGIYNNSIYQYSHLYNNPHPYAHFYVTNFLGDHFALYTLIFSPLYYLFGSYTLLYLQIASIIFGGIGVYKIVKLKYPNTFLPEISLFHFYTFYGIYSAL
;
A
#
# COMPACT_ATOMS: atom_id res chain seq x y z
N MET A 1 -6.69 -32.05 24.69
CA MET A 1 -7.44 -31.21 23.73
C MET A 1 -6.87 -29.82 23.65
N LYS A 2 -6.68 -29.09 24.76
CA LYS A 2 -6.10 -27.71 24.81
C LYS A 2 -4.71 -27.63 24.15
N VAL A 3 -3.80 -28.55 24.43
CA VAL A 3 -2.43 -28.58 23.87
C VAL A 3 -2.43 -28.74 22.32
N ILE A 4 -3.38 -29.53 21.78
CA ILE A 4 -3.52 -29.68 20.32
C ILE A 4 -3.99 -28.39 19.69
N PHE A 5 -4.96 -27.70 20.31
CA PHE A 5 -5.42 -26.41 19.83
C PHE A 5 -4.34 -25.31 19.90
N ASP A 6 -3.55 -25.26 20.97
CA ASP A 6 -2.45 -24.32 21.14
C ASP A 6 -1.34 -24.54 20.08
N ASN A 7 -1.05 -25.78 19.72
CA ASN A 7 -0.10 -26.11 18.66
C ASN A 7 -0.63 -25.72 17.26
N ILE A 8 -1.90 -26.00 16.98
CA ILE A 8 -2.55 -25.62 15.73
C ILE A 8 -2.58 -24.08 15.59
N GLU A 9 -2.91 -23.37 16.67
CA GLU A 9 -2.92 -21.89 16.65
C GLU A 9 -1.52 -21.30 16.44
N LYS A 10 -0.48 -21.93 16.95
CA LYS A 10 0.92 -21.54 16.73
C LYS A 10 1.33 -21.76 15.28
N GLU A 11 1.02 -22.91 14.69
CA GLU A 11 1.28 -23.19 13.28
C GLU A 11 0.51 -22.23 12.36
N LEU A 12 -0.76 -21.96 12.62
CA LEU A 12 -1.56 -21.01 11.85
C LEU A 12 -1.03 -19.57 11.90
N LYS A 13 -0.43 -19.18 13.04
CA LYS A 13 0.26 -17.90 13.17
C LYS A 13 1.47 -17.79 12.25
N GLU A 14 2.16 -18.90 12.05
CA GLU A 14 3.33 -19.01 11.20
C GLU A 14 2.94 -18.93 9.72
N TYR A 15 1.93 -19.68 9.28
CA TYR A 15 1.42 -19.62 7.88
C TYR A 15 0.94 -18.21 7.48
N ARG A 16 0.25 -17.51 8.36
CA ARG A 16 -0.18 -16.13 8.10
C ARG A 16 0.99 -15.22 7.82
N PHE A 17 2.08 -15.32 8.59
CA PHE A 17 3.28 -14.55 8.38
C PHE A 17 3.88 -14.80 6.99
N TYR A 18 3.99 -16.05 6.58
CA TYR A 18 4.51 -16.41 5.26
C TYR A 18 3.61 -15.93 4.12
N ILE A 19 2.29 -15.97 4.27
CA ILE A 19 1.37 -15.41 3.27
C ILE A 19 1.62 -13.91 3.11
N VAL A 20 1.65 -13.16 4.21
CA VAL A 20 1.89 -11.70 4.17
C VAL A 20 3.24 -11.39 3.56
N LEU A 21 4.29 -12.09 3.98
CA LEU A 21 5.66 -11.89 3.48
C LEU A 21 5.75 -12.18 1.96
N LEU A 22 5.18 -13.29 1.51
CA LEU A 22 5.15 -13.66 0.09
C LEU A 22 4.53 -12.56 -0.75
N PHE A 23 3.34 -12.09 -0.38
CA PHE A 23 2.65 -11.06 -1.15
C PHE A 23 3.35 -9.69 -1.05
N ALA A 24 3.94 -9.35 0.09
CA ALA A 24 4.76 -8.15 0.21
C ALA A 24 5.94 -8.17 -0.77
N ILE A 25 6.64 -9.30 -0.89
CA ILE A 25 7.73 -9.47 -1.86
C ILE A 25 7.20 -9.36 -3.30
N VAL A 26 6.11 -10.06 -3.62
CA VAL A 26 5.51 -10.03 -4.97
C VAL A 26 5.10 -8.61 -5.36
N TYR A 27 4.42 -7.87 -4.47
CA TYR A 27 4.02 -6.50 -4.75
C TYR A 27 5.20 -5.55 -4.90
N CYS A 28 6.24 -5.70 -4.06
CA CYS A 28 7.48 -4.94 -4.23
C CYS A 28 8.13 -5.24 -5.59
N LEU A 29 8.22 -6.50 -5.99
CA LEU A 29 8.79 -6.87 -7.27
C LEU A 29 8.01 -6.28 -8.44
N ILE A 30 6.68 -6.36 -8.41
CA ILE A 30 5.84 -5.82 -9.50
C ILE A 30 5.95 -4.30 -9.54
N SER A 31 5.67 -3.61 -8.44
CA SER A 31 5.54 -2.15 -8.41
C SER A 31 6.89 -1.45 -8.59
N LEU A 32 7.92 -1.85 -7.81
CA LEU A 32 9.21 -1.16 -7.84
C LEU A 32 10.02 -1.47 -9.10
N VAL A 33 9.94 -2.69 -9.64
CA VAL A 33 10.61 -3.04 -10.90
C VAL A 33 9.93 -2.34 -12.09
N ASN A 34 8.59 -2.23 -12.08
CA ASN A 34 7.89 -1.47 -13.10
C ASN A 34 8.29 0.02 -13.06
N HIS A 35 8.38 0.61 -11.87
CA HIS A 35 8.81 2.00 -11.71
C HIS A 35 10.25 2.20 -12.18
N TYR A 36 11.15 1.31 -11.78
CA TYR A 36 12.55 1.35 -12.21
C TYR A 36 12.70 1.29 -13.74
N ASN A 37 11.86 0.51 -14.41
CA ASN A 37 11.85 0.37 -15.88
C ASN A 37 10.95 1.41 -16.59
N PHE A 38 10.52 2.48 -15.90
CA PHE A 38 9.65 3.53 -16.46
C PHE A 38 8.33 3.00 -17.05
N ARG A 39 7.77 1.91 -16.47
CA ARG A 39 6.51 1.30 -16.90
C ARG A 39 5.30 1.75 -16.09
N THR A 40 5.50 2.57 -15.07
CA THR A 40 4.41 3.21 -14.32
C THR A 40 3.86 4.39 -15.10
N TYR A 41 2.54 4.58 -15.06
CA TYR A 41 1.89 5.71 -15.72
C TYR A 41 2.41 7.03 -15.17
N ALA A 42 3.17 7.76 -16.00
CA ALA A 42 3.87 8.96 -15.59
C ALA A 42 2.94 10.13 -15.25
N PHE A 43 1.74 10.18 -15.84
CA PHE A 43 0.85 11.34 -15.72
C PHE A 43 0.35 11.48 -14.27
N ASP A 44 -0.45 10.55 -13.78
CA ASP A 44 -1.03 10.65 -12.44
C ASP A 44 0.03 10.48 -11.35
N LEU A 45 0.85 9.44 -11.42
CA LEU A 45 1.92 9.21 -10.45
C LEU A 45 2.90 10.39 -10.42
N GLY A 46 3.19 11.01 -11.57
CA GLY A 46 4.07 12.18 -11.67
C GLY A 46 3.50 13.40 -10.96
N ILE A 47 2.20 13.67 -11.09
CA ILE A 47 1.51 14.76 -10.39
C ILE A 47 1.60 14.58 -8.88
N TYR A 48 1.26 13.40 -8.37
CA TYR A 48 1.32 13.11 -6.94
C TYR A 48 2.76 13.08 -6.39
N ASN A 49 3.73 12.55 -7.13
CA ASN A 49 5.14 12.57 -6.75
C ASN A 49 5.70 14.00 -6.70
N ASN A 50 5.33 14.84 -7.65
CA ASN A 50 5.72 16.25 -7.60
C ASN A 50 5.10 16.96 -6.39
N SER A 51 3.85 16.67 -6.06
CA SER A 51 3.19 17.21 -4.87
C SER A 51 3.93 16.82 -3.59
N ILE A 52 4.24 15.54 -3.42
CA ILE A 52 4.98 15.03 -2.23
C ILE A 52 6.40 15.64 -2.14
N TYR A 53 7.08 15.77 -3.28
CA TYR A 53 8.38 16.44 -3.36
C TYR A 53 8.31 17.88 -2.88
N GLN A 54 7.37 18.67 -3.38
CA GLN A 54 7.23 20.07 -3.02
C GLN A 54 6.86 20.26 -1.55
N TYR A 55 5.95 19.46 -1.01
CA TYR A 55 5.63 19.48 0.41
C TYR A 55 6.82 19.07 1.29
N SER A 56 7.64 18.12 0.86
CA SER A 56 8.85 17.75 1.61
C SER A 56 9.85 18.89 1.71
N HIS A 57 9.90 19.75 0.70
CA HIS A 57 10.77 20.95 0.67
C HIS A 57 10.08 22.22 1.21
N LEU A 58 8.90 22.09 1.83
CA LEU A 58 8.10 23.20 2.37
C LEU A 58 7.75 24.25 1.32
N TYR A 59 7.73 23.90 0.04
CA TYR A 59 7.31 24.81 -1.02
C TYR A 59 5.79 24.98 -1.01
N ASN A 60 5.35 26.20 -1.34
CA ASN A 60 3.95 26.45 -1.64
C ASN A 60 3.62 25.69 -2.92
N ASN A 61 2.88 24.61 -2.80
CA ASN A 61 2.70 23.57 -3.80
C ASN A 61 1.99 24.10 -5.06
N PRO A 62 2.70 24.69 -6.04
CA PRO A 62 2.11 25.03 -7.31
C PRO A 62 1.80 23.74 -8.07
N HIS A 63 0.63 23.67 -8.68
CA HIS A 63 0.25 22.56 -9.54
C HIS A 63 1.28 22.42 -10.68
N PRO A 64 1.75 21.23 -11.05
CA PRO A 64 2.75 21.02 -12.11
C PRO A 64 2.30 21.57 -13.48
N TYR A 65 1.02 21.73 -13.67
CA TYR A 65 0.39 22.35 -14.84
C TYR A 65 -0.13 23.75 -14.49
N ALA A 66 0.75 24.68 -14.16
CA ALA A 66 0.44 26.09 -13.83
C ALA A 66 -0.38 26.82 -14.91
N HIS A 67 -0.56 26.24 -16.09
CA HIS A 67 -1.39 26.76 -17.16
C HIS A 67 -2.90 26.53 -16.99
N PHE A 68 -3.29 25.67 -16.06
CA PHE A 68 -4.69 25.40 -15.74
C PHE A 68 -5.06 26.07 -14.42
N TYR A 69 -5.33 27.33 -14.38
CA TYR A 69 -5.98 28.14 -13.33
C TYR A 69 -5.89 27.71 -11.86
N VAL A 70 -5.35 26.54 -11.56
CA VAL A 70 -5.21 25.98 -10.20
C VAL A 70 -3.75 26.07 -9.78
N THR A 71 -3.47 26.94 -8.81
CA THR A 71 -2.11 27.19 -8.30
C THR A 71 -1.72 26.29 -7.12
N ASN A 72 -2.64 25.48 -6.61
CA ASN A 72 -2.42 24.64 -5.44
C ASN A 72 -3.00 23.25 -5.68
N PHE A 73 -2.19 22.22 -5.47
CA PHE A 73 -2.60 20.81 -5.61
C PHE A 73 -3.79 20.43 -4.74
N LEU A 74 -3.88 20.91 -3.49
CA LEU A 74 -5.03 20.63 -2.61
C LEU A 74 -6.32 21.29 -3.08
N GLY A 75 -6.24 22.36 -3.89
CA GLY A 75 -7.40 22.97 -4.51
C GLY A 75 -7.95 22.17 -5.70
N ASP A 76 -7.11 21.39 -6.34
CA ASP A 76 -7.46 20.50 -7.44
C ASP A 76 -7.81 19.07 -6.92
N HIS A 77 -6.89 18.49 -6.14
CA HIS A 77 -7.03 17.17 -5.53
C HIS A 77 -6.87 17.28 -4.02
N PHE A 78 -7.94 17.14 -3.25
CA PHE A 78 -7.89 17.18 -1.79
C PHE A 78 -7.23 15.92 -1.20
N ALA A 79 -5.93 15.75 -1.51
CA ALA A 79 -5.13 14.59 -1.18
C ALA A 79 -4.19 14.87 0.00
N LEU A 80 -4.74 15.06 1.21
CA LEU A 80 -3.97 15.38 2.42
C LEU A 80 -2.85 14.38 2.74
N TYR A 81 -2.98 13.14 2.28
CA TYR A 81 -1.95 12.13 2.51
C TYR A 81 -0.60 12.53 1.89
N THR A 82 -0.58 13.27 0.78
CA THR A 82 0.66 13.76 0.16
C THR A 82 1.41 14.71 1.08
N LEU A 83 0.70 15.55 1.82
CA LEU A 83 1.27 16.43 2.83
C LEU A 83 1.77 15.64 4.04
N ILE A 84 0.94 14.74 4.58
CA ILE A 84 1.25 13.96 5.79
C ILE A 84 2.48 13.09 5.59
N PHE A 85 2.58 12.45 4.43
CA PHE A 85 3.67 11.50 4.12
C PHE A 85 4.85 12.15 3.38
N SER A 86 4.81 13.46 3.12
CA SER A 86 5.91 14.16 2.45
C SER A 86 7.27 14.00 3.12
N PRO A 87 7.43 13.90 4.46
CA PRO A 87 8.73 13.67 5.06
C PRO A 87 9.40 12.35 4.62
N LEU A 88 8.60 11.34 4.25
CA LEU A 88 9.12 10.07 3.75
C LEU A 88 9.82 10.20 2.39
N TYR A 89 9.57 11.28 1.66
CA TYR A 89 10.25 11.54 0.40
C TYR A 89 11.78 11.64 0.55
N TYR A 90 12.28 12.13 1.68
CA TYR A 90 13.71 12.16 1.96
C TYR A 90 14.36 10.77 2.08
N LEU A 91 13.55 9.75 2.42
CA LEU A 91 14.02 8.37 2.55
C LEU A 91 13.85 7.57 1.25
N PHE A 92 12.75 7.76 0.54
CA PHE A 92 12.34 6.90 -0.57
C PHE A 92 12.26 7.61 -1.92
N GLY A 93 12.39 8.94 -1.96
CA GLY A 93 12.32 9.71 -3.20
C GLY A 93 11.03 9.46 -3.97
N SER A 94 11.12 9.30 -5.30
CA SER A 94 9.99 9.03 -6.19
C SER A 94 9.27 7.71 -5.91
N TYR A 95 9.86 6.80 -5.13
CA TYR A 95 9.25 5.54 -4.72
C TYR A 95 8.31 5.66 -3.52
N THR A 96 8.24 6.82 -2.86
CA THR A 96 7.46 7.03 -1.63
C THR A 96 6.01 6.58 -1.76
N LEU A 97 5.33 6.98 -2.83
CA LEU A 97 3.92 6.63 -3.04
C LEU A 97 3.72 5.13 -3.28
N LEU A 98 4.67 4.47 -3.96
CA LEU A 98 4.61 3.04 -4.22
C LEU A 98 4.76 2.24 -2.91
N TYR A 99 5.67 2.64 -2.03
CA TYR A 99 5.81 2.03 -0.71
C TYR A 99 4.56 2.23 0.14
N LEU A 100 3.96 3.42 0.12
CA LEU A 100 2.71 3.70 0.82
C LEU A 100 1.55 2.85 0.28
N GLN A 101 1.46 2.69 -1.02
CA GLN A 101 0.45 1.85 -1.68
C GLN A 101 0.61 0.39 -1.26
N ILE A 102 1.82 -0.17 -1.36
CA ILE A 102 2.11 -1.55 -0.96
C ILE A 102 1.78 -1.75 0.53
N ALA A 103 2.24 -0.84 1.40
CA ALA A 103 1.95 -0.90 2.82
C ALA A 103 0.43 -0.88 3.09
N SER A 104 -0.32 -0.01 2.42
CA SER A 104 -1.77 0.10 2.56
C SER A 104 -2.49 -1.20 2.17
N ILE A 105 -2.07 -1.85 1.08
CA ILE A 105 -2.61 -3.14 0.65
C ILE A 105 -2.30 -4.23 1.69
N ILE A 106 -1.06 -4.29 2.18
CA ILE A 106 -0.66 -5.28 3.18
C ILE A 106 -1.46 -5.10 4.48
N PHE A 107 -1.58 -3.87 4.98
CA PHE A 107 -2.38 -3.58 6.16
C PHE A 107 -3.88 -3.85 5.95
N GLY A 108 -4.41 -3.58 4.75
CA GLY A 108 -5.79 -3.90 4.37
C GLY A 108 -6.07 -5.39 4.49
N GLY A 109 -5.21 -6.24 3.95
CA GLY A 109 -5.32 -7.70 4.07
C GLY A 109 -5.25 -8.19 5.52
N ILE A 110 -4.34 -7.64 6.33
CA ILE A 110 -4.28 -7.94 7.76
C ILE A 110 -5.58 -7.51 8.47
N GLY A 111 -6.16 -6.38 8.06
CA GLY A 111 -7.46 -5.92 8.57
C GLY A 111 -8.58 -6.92 8.26
N VAL A 112 -8.69 -7.38 7.01
CA VAL A 112 -9.65 -8.42 6.60
C VAL A 112 -9.47 -9.69 7.41
N TYR A 113 -8.23 -10.16 7.56
CA TYR A 113 -7.91 -11.31 8.40
C TYR A 113 -8.45 -11.14 9.82
N LYS A 114 -8.17 -10.02 10.48
CA LYS A 114 -8.59 -9.75 11.86
C LYS A 114 -10.12 -9.74 12.00
N ILE A 115 -10.84 -9.12 11.08
CA ILE A 115 -12.31 -9.05 11.10
C ILE A 115 -12.91 -10.46 10.98
N VAL A 116 -12.40 -11.27 10.04
CA VAL A 116 -12.91 -12.64 9.86
C VAL A 116 -12.55 -13.52 11.06
N LYS A 117 -11.35 -13.33 11.64
CA LYS A 117 -10.92 -14.07 12.84
C LYS A 117 -11.79 -13.78 14.06
N LEU A 118 -12.27 -12.55 14.21
CA LEU A 118 -13.22 -12.21 15.28
C LEU A 118 -14.55 -12.96 15.16
N LYS A 119 -15.03 -13.15 13.93
CA LYS A 119 -16.31 -13.82 13.68
C LYS A 119 -16.18 -15.33 13.63
N TYR A 120 -15.06 -15.86 13.15
CA TYR A 120 -14.82 -17.28 12.92
C TYR A 120 -13.47 -17.74 13.52
N PRO A 121 -13.31 -17.69 14.85
CA PRO A 121 -11.99 -17.84 15.51
C PRO A 121 -11.36 -19.23 15.33
N ASN A 122 -12.18 -20.29 15.18
CA ASN A 122 -11.72 -21.68 15.14
C ASN A 122 -11.85 -22.31 13.75
N THR A 123 -11.66 -21.51 12.69
CA THR A 123 -11.78 -21.98 11.30
C THR A 123 -10.59 -21.45 10.48
N PHE A 124 -10.39 -22.02 9.29
CA PHE A 124 -9.40 -21.53 8.31
C PHE A 124 -9.91 -20.35 7.45
N LEU A 125 -11.12 -19.86 7.69
CA LEU A 125 -11.70 -18.76 6.94
C LEU A 125 -10.87 -17.46 7.00
N PRO A 126 -10.25 -17.10 8.14
CA PRO A 126 -9.36 -15.92 8.18
C PRO A 126 -8.18 -16.01 7.22
N GLU A 127 -7.52 -17.17 7.15
CA GLU A 127 -6.37 -17.40 6.27
C GLU A 127 -6.79 -17.42 4.79
N ILE A 128 -7.91 -18.05 4.49
CA ILE A 128 -8.50 -18.07 3.13
C ILE A 128 -8.88 -16.66 2.71
N SER A 129 -9.49 -15.87 3.60
CA SER A 129 -9.89 -14.49 3.29
C SER A 129 -8.68 -13.56 3.07
N LEU A 130 -7.60 -13.74 3.84
CA LEU A 130 -6.33 -13.05 3.66
C LEU A 130 -5.72 -13.36 2.29
N PHE A 131 -5.61 -14.65 1.96
CA PHE A 131 -5.08 -15.10 0.68
C PHE A 131 -5.94 -14.58 -0.49
N HIS A 132 -7.26 -14.70 -0.39
CA HIS A 132 -8.20 -14.24 -1.42
C HIS A 132 -8.09 -12.71 -1.62
N PHE A 133 -7.98 -11.93 -0.53
CA PHE A 133 -7.78 -10.49 -0.62
C PHE A 133 -6.52 -10.15 -1.42
N TYR A 134 -5.39 -10.81 -1.12
CA TYR A 134 -4.13 -10.54 -1.82
C TYR A 134 -4.09 -11.07 -3.26
N THR A 135 -4.88 -12.08 -3.60
CA THR A 135 -4.98 -12.58 -4.98
C THR A 135 -6.02 -11.85 -5.82
N PHE A 136 -6.76 -10.91 -5.23
CA PHE A 136 -7.80 -10.20 -5.96
C PHE A 136 -7.22 -9.40 -7.13
N TYR A 137 -7.75 -9.63 -8.33
CA TYR A 137 -7.23 -9.04 -9.58
C TYR A 137 -7.10 -7.51 -9.54
N GLY A 138 -8.04 -6.81 -8.89
CA GLY A 138 -8.02 -5.35 -8.76
C GLY A 138 -6.78 -4.81 -8.04
N ILE A 139 -6.14 -5.61 -7.18
CA ILE A 139 -4.89 -5.21 -6.51
C ILE A 139 -3.72 -5.21 -7.51
N TYR A 140 -3.63 -6.23 -8.35
CA TYR A 140 -2.56 -6.32 -9.36
C TYR A 140 -2.69 -5.25 -10.44
N SER A 141 -3.91 -4.83 -10.77
CA SER A 141 -4.14 -3.75 -11.72
C SER A 141 -3.83 -2.36 -11.16
N ALA A 142 -3.73 -2.23 -9.85
CA ALA A 142 -3.38 -0.99 -9.16
C ALA A 142 -1.86 -0.82 -8.95
N LEU A 143 -1.09 -1.92 -9.00
CA LEU A 143 0.36 -1.95 -8.84
C LEU A 143 1.11 -1.67 -10.14
#